data_ddc9e4b4846357c724a4191ad6a4adc8
#
_entry.id   ddc9e4b4846357c724a4191ad6a4adc8
#
_cell.length_a   1.000
_cell.length_b   1.000
_cell.length_c   1.000
_cell.angle_alpha   90.00
_cell.angle_beta   90.00
_cell.angle_gamma   90.00
#
_symmetry.space_group_name_H-M   'P 1'
#
loop_
_entity.id
_entity.type
_entity.pdbx_description
1 polymer ?
#
loop_
_entity_poly.entity_id
_entity_poly.type
_entity_poly.pdbx_seq_one_letter_code
_entity_poly.pdbx_strand_id
1 'polypeptide(L)'
;MSLLTTNYLTPTGREEAWRFTPLKRLAGLHDGSTKVADHISLSAKSALPNGVALSIADAAEHPASYTSSDVVTNRIREIVKKVSLLTIAKDVELSEPIHLSRKCSSTPEFSRVVIQAGVNSKSTVIIENTGNGELG
;
A
#
# COMPACT_ATOMS: atom_id res chain seq x y z
N MET A 1 9.68 -21.08 -4.92
CA MET A 1 10.81 -20.36 -5.48
C MET A 1 10.61 -18.87 -5.28
N SER A 2 11.57 -18.26 -4.73
CA SER A 2 11.52 -16.83 -4.61
C SER A 2 11.90 -16.18 -5.94
N LEU A 3 10.92 -15.80 -6.69
CA LEU A 3 11.09 -14.90 -7.82
C LEU A 3 11.51 -13.50 -7.36
N LEU A 4 11.70 -13.37 -6.11
CA LEU A 4 11.95 -12.16 -5.37
C LEU A 4 13.44 -11.85 -5.32
N THR A 5 14.24 -12.60 -6.02
CA THR A 5 15.62 -12.29 -6.31
C THR A 5 15.73 -11.21 -7.37
N THR A 6 14.72 -10.39 -7.53
CA THR A 6 14.95 -9.14 -8.22
C THR A 6 15.98 -8.40 -7.40
N ASN A 7 17.22 -8.46 -7.83
CA ASN A 7 18.33 -7.79 -7.19
C ASN A 7 18.15 -6.28 -7.33
N TYR A 8 17.32 -5.72 -6.47
CA TYR A 8 17.27 -4.29 -6.32
C TYR A 8 18.58 -3.88 -5.65
N LEU A 9 19.37 -3.12 -6.36
CA LEU A 9 20.58 -2.57 -5.79
C LEU A 9 20.20 -1.71 -4.57
N THR A 10 20.80 -2.05 -3.44
CA THR A 10 20.59 -1.25 -2.22
C THR A 10 21.15 0.15 -2.43
N PRO A 11 20.36 1.20 -2.23
CA PRO A 11 20.83 2.56 -2.41
C PRO A 11 21.96 2.91 -1.46
N THR A 12 22.98 3.59 -2.00
CA THR A 12 24.11 4.11 -1.21
C THR A 12 24.00 5.60 -0.93
N GLY A 13 23.05 6.28 -1.57
CA GLY A 13 22.90 7.74 -1.51
C GLY A 13 23.69 8.48 -2.58
N ARG A 14 24.51 7.77 -3.37
CA ARG A 14 25.30 8.38 -4.45
C ARG A 14 24.58 8.35 -5.79
N GLU A 15 23.58 7.49 -5.92
CA GLU A 15 22.78 7.38 -7.13
C GLU A 15 21.96 8.65 -7.32
N GLU A 16 21.76 9.06 -8.57
CA GLU A 16 20.99 10.28 -8.88
C GLU A 16 19.57 10.23 -8.28
N ALA A 17 18.92 9.07 -8.36
CA ALA A 17 17.57 8.88 -7.81
C ALA A 17 17.49 9.05 -6.29
N TRP A 18 18.59 8.80 -5.57
CA TRP A 18 18.63 8.83 -4.10
C TRP A 18 19.48 9.97 -3.54
N ARG A 19 20.04 10.79 -4.41
CA ARG A 19 21.00 11.84 -4.05
C ARG A 19 20.52 12.79 -2.94
N PHE A 20 19.25 13.11 -2.95
CA PHE A 20 18.66 14.02 -1.96
C PHE A 20 17.83 13.31 -0.90
N THR A 21 17.89 11.98 -0.84
CA THR A 21 17.12 11.18 0.11
C THR A 21 18.00 10.83 1.30
N PRO A 22 17.65 11.28 2.52
CA PRO A 22 18.40 10.90 3.72
C PRO A 22 18.11 9.46 4.10
N LEU A 23 18.91 8.52 3.60
CA LEU A 23 18.70 7.08 3.77
C LEU A 23 18.55 6.64 5.23
N LYS A 24 19.21 7.33 6.15
CA LYS A 24 19.10 7.04 7.59
C LYS A 24 17.66 7.17 8.11
N ARG A 25 16.88 8.06 7.51
CA ARG A 25 15.45 8.24 7.89
C ARG A 25 14.57 7.10 7.43
N LEU A 26 15.03 6.30 6.48
CA LEU A 26 14.30 5.13 6.03
C LEU A 26 14.40 3.94 7.01
N ALA A 27 15.29 4.04 8.00
CA ALA A 27 15.41 3.09 9.11
C ALA A 27 15.48 1.63 8.66
N GLY A 28 16.21 1.36 7.57
CA GLY A 28 16.40 0.02 7.03
C GLY A 28 15.36 -0.44 6.00
N LEU A 29 14.40 0.40 5.64
CA LEU A 29 13.44 0.05 4.59
C LEU A 29 14.12 -0.08 3.22
N HIS A 30 15.16 0.70 2.97
CA HIS A 30 15.87 0.72 1.69
C HIS A 30 16.79 -0.49 1.47
N ASP A 31 17.29 -1.11 2.54
CA ASP A 31 18.20 -2.26 2.47
C ASP A 31 17.57 -3.56 2.97
N GLY A 32 16.33 -3.50 3.45
CA GLY A 32 15.60 -4.66 3.94
C GLY A 32 16.02 -5.13 5.32
N SER A 33 16.81 -4.35 6.06
CA SER A 33 17.24 -4.71 7.42
C SER A 33 16.12 -4.55 8.46
N THR A 34 15.13 -3.75 8.18
CA THR A 34 14.00 -3.53 9.07
C THR A 34 13.01 -4.70 8.96
N LYS A 35 12.68 -5.29 10.10
CA LYS A 35 11.59 -6.26 10.18
C LYS A 35 10.26 -5.52 10.12
N VAL A 36 9.37 -6.03 9.30
CA VAL A 36 8.06 -5.43 9.09
C VAL A 36 7.00 -6.37 9.59
N ALA A 37 5.98 -5.82 10.24
CA ALA A 37 4.81 -6.59 10.64
C ALA A 37 3.98 -6.97 9.41
N ASP A 38 3.11 -7.95 9.61
CA ASP A 38 2.20 -8.41 8.58
C ASP A 38 1.18 -7.32 8.21
N HIS A 39 0.43 -7.59 7.15
CA HIS A 39 -0.54 -6.68 6.58
C HIS A 39 -1.53 -6.09 7.60
N ILE A 40 -1.70 -4.78 7.53
CA ILE A 40 -2.77 -4.08 8.23
C ILE A 40 -3.88 -3.78 7.25
N SER A 41 -5.08 -4.21 7.58
CA SER A 41 -6.25 -3.93 6.76
C SER A 41 -6.81 -2.54 7.01
N LEU A 42 -7.39 -1.97 5.97
CA LEU A 42 -8.20 -0.76 6.08
C LEU A 42 -9.57 -1.07 6.66
N SER A 43 -10.11 -0.11 7.40
CA SER A 43 -11.48 -0.15 7.92
C SER A 43 -12.27 1.02 7.39
N ALA A 44 -13.56 0.81 7.12
CA ALA A 44 -14.45 1.89 6.76
C ALA A 44 -14.83 2.69 8.02
N LYS A 45 -14.73 4.01 7.96
CA LYS A 45 -15.13 4.90 9.09
C LYS A 45 -16.64 5.03 9.22
N SER A 46 -17.37 4.75 8.18
CA SER A 46 -18.84 4.77 8.15
C SER A 46 -19.34 3.63 7.29
N ALA A 47 -20.67 3.43 7.28
CA ALA A 47 -21.27 2.41 6.41
C ALA A 47 -20.90 2.68 4.96
N LEU A 48 -20.50 1.61 4.23
CA LEU A 48 -20.20 1.72 2.82
C LEU A 48 -21.50 1.90 2.02
N PRO A 49 -21.51 2.77 1.01
CA PRO A 49 -22.68 2.93 0.17
C PRO A 49 -22.95 1.70 -0.68
N ASN A 50 -24.14 1.61 -1.26
CA ASN A 50 -24.49 0.53 -2.16
C ASN A 50 -23.53 0.51 -3.36
N GLY A 51 -23.11 -0.68 -3.75
CA GLY A 51 -22.17 -0.87 -4.85
C GLY A 51 -20.69 -0.74 -4.47
N VAL A 52 -20.40 -0.50 -3.18
CA VAL A 52 -19.04 -0.40 -2.66
C VAL A 52 -18.80 -1.52 -1.65
N ALA A 53 -17.70 -2.24 -1.82
CA ALA A 53 -17.30 -3.32 -0.91
C ALA A 53 -15.82 -3.20 -0.54
N LEU A 54 -15.52 -3.47 0.71
CA LEU A 54 -14.14 -3.52 1.22
C LEU A 54 -13.87 -4.94 1.74
N SER A 55 -12.83 -5.55 1.24
CA SER A 55 -12.45 -6.93 1.60
C SER A 55 -10.94 -7.09 1.65
N ILE A 56 -10.50 -8.26 2.08
CA ILE A 56 -9.09 -8.65 2.05
C ILE A 56 -8.95 -9.73 0.98
N ALA A 57 -7.98 -9.57 0.09
CA ALA A 57 -7.72 -10.50 -0.99
C ALA A 57 -6.24 -10.91 -1.00
N ASP A 58 -5.91 -11.96 -1.73
CA ASP A 58 -4.53 -12.37 -1.93
C ASP A 58 -3.82 -11.44 -2.92
N ALA A 59 -2.61 -11.02 -2.59
CA ALA A 59 -1.84 -10.13 -3.45
C ALA A 59 -1.56 -10.75 -4.82
N ALA A 60 -1.46 -12.08 -4.91
CA ALA A 60 -1.23 -12.80 -6.17
C ALA A 60 -2.39 -12.65 -7.15
N GLU A 61 -3.61 -12.46 -6.67
CA GLU A 61 -4.81 -12.26 -7.51
C GLU A 61 -4.90 -10.84 -8.06
N HIS A 62 -4.11 -9.93 -7.51
CA HIS A 62 -4.12 -8.52 -7.89
C HIS A 62 -2.68 -8.05 -8.17
N PRO A 63 -2.04 -8.57 -9.23
CA PRO A 63 -0.69 -8.14 -9.57
C PRO A 63 -0.67 -6.66 -9.94
N ALA A 64 0.45 -6.02 -9.64
CA ALA A 64 0.60 -4.63 -10.03
C ALA A 64 0.69 -4.49 -11.55
N SER A 65 0.00 -3.50 -12.09
CA SER A 65 -0.03 -3.24 -13.52
C SER A 65 1.22 -2.52 -14.04
N TYR A 66 2.12 -2.14 -13.16
CA TYR A 66 3.34 -1.43 -13.51
C TYR A 66 4.52 -1.93 -12.68
N THR A 67 5.73 -1.66 -13.15
CA THR A 67 6.96 -1.88 -12.40
C THR A 67 7.45 -0.56 -11.84
N SER A 68 8.06 -0.61 -10.66
CA SER A 68 8.64 0.57 -10.03
C SER A 68 10.17 0.47 -10.05
N SER A 69 10.83 1.61 -10.22
CA SER A 69 12.28 1.71 -10.01
C SER A 69 12.64 1.94 -8.53
N ASP A 70 11.65 2.22 -7.70
CA ASP A 70 11.85 2.47 -6.28
C ASP A 70 12.01 1.16 -5.52
N VAL A 71 13.16 1.00 -4.88
CA VAL A 71 13.50 -0.20 -4.11
C VAL A 71 12.54 -0.44 -2.94
N VAL A 72 12.08 0.61 -2.26
CA VAL A 72 11.15 0.48 -1.11
C VAL A 72 9.80 -0.03 -1.61
N THR A 73 9.26 0.55 -2.67
CA THR A 73 8.02 0.10 -3.29
C THR A 73 8.10 -1.37 -3.71
N ASN A 74 9.20 -1.77 -4.31
CA ASN A 74 9.38 -3.14 -4.76
C ASN A 74 9.47 -4.12 -3.59
N ARG A 75 10.12 -3.75 -2.49
CA ARG A 75 10.15 -4.57 -1.27
C ARG A 75 8.77 -4.72 -0.65
N ILE A 76 7.97 -3.66 -0.63
CA ILE A 76 6.57 -3.74 -0.15
C ILE A 76 5.80 -4.77 -0.96
N ARG A 77 5.92 -4.74 -2.29
CA ARG A 77 5.24 -5.71 -3.17
C ARG A 77 5.65 -7.14 -2.91
N GLU A 78 6.91 -7.37 -2.60
CA GLU A 78 7.43 -8.72 -2.35
C GLU A 78 6.97 -9.27 -1.00
N ILE A 79 6.90 -8.43 0.01
CA ILE A 79 6.60 -8.82 1.38
C ILE A 79 5.10 -8.97 1.62
N VAL A 80 4.29 -8.07 1.05
CA VAL A 80 2.85 -8.03 1.28
C VAL A 80 2.16 -9.19 0.56
N LYS A 81 1.53 -10.07 1.31
CA LYS A 81 0.80 -11.24 0.79
C LYS A 81 -0.70 -11.01 0.68
N LYS A 82 -1.24 -10.12 1.50
CA LYS A 82 -2.65 -9.76 1.49
C LYS A 82 -2.81 -8.29 1.11
N VAL A 83 -3.90 -7.96 0.47
CA VAL A 83 -4.23 -6.59 0.08
C VAL A 83 -5.59 -6.21 0.61
N SER A 84 -5.78 -4.93 0.91
CA SER A 84 -7.10 -4.38 1.15
C SER A 84 -7.71 -4.05 -0.20
N LEU A 85 -8.80 -4.70 -0.54
CA LEU A 85 -9.49 -4.55 -1.83
C LEU A 85 -10.75 -3.72 -1.66
N LEU A 86 -10.77 -2.55 -2.28
CA LEU A 86 -11.96 -1.72 -2.39
C LEU A 86 -12.54 -1.88 -3.78
N THR A 87 -13.77 -2.36 -3.87
CA THR A 87 -14.46 -2.56 -5.14
C THR A 87 -15.60 -1.58 -5.27
N ILE A 88 -15.66 -0.88 -6.38
CA ILE A 88 -16.73 0.06 -6.73
C ILE A 88 -17.40 -0.49 -7.99
N ALA A 89 -18.71 -0.77 -7.91
CA ALA A 89 -19.44 -1.35 -9.02
C ALA A 89 -19.56 -0.39 -10.20
N LYS A 90 -19.79 -0.92 -11.38
CA LYS A 90 -20.05 -0.10 -12.57
C LYS A 90 -21.26 0.82 -12.35
N ASP A 91 -21.24 1.96 -13.01
CA ASP A 91 -22.31 2.96 -13.00
C ASP A 91 -22.62 3.56 -11.62
N VAL A 92 -21.75 3.31 -10.62
CA VAL A 92 -21.88 3.92 -9.30
C VAL A 92 -21.31 5.33 -9.31
N GLU A 93 -22.15 6.31 -9.01
CA GLU A 93 -21.72 7.69 -8.84
C GLU A 93 -22.02 8.12 -7.41
N LEU A 94 -20.96 8.50 -6.68
CA LEU A 94 -21.05 8.86 -5.27
C LEU A 94 -20.82 10.35 -5.08
N SER A 95 -21.74 11.01 -4.35
CA SER A 95 -21.62 12.41 -3.98
C SER A 95 -20.74 12.59 -2.72
N GLU A 96 -20.73 11.58 -1.84
CA GLU A 96 -19.96 11.61 -0.60
C GLU A 96 -18.68 10.79 -0.75
N PRO A 97 -17.55 11.21 -0.15
CA PRO A 97 -16.33 10.42 -0.17
C PRO A 97 -16.46 9.10 0.59
N ILE A 98 -15.79 8.07 0.09
CA ILE A 98 -15.58 6.83 0.83
C ILE A 98 -14.40 7.09 1.78
N HIS A 99 -14.63 7.02 3.08
CA HIS A 99 -13.61 7.30 4.08
C HIS A 99 -13.12 6.01 4.73
N LEU A 100 -11.86 5.69 4.48
CA LEU A 100 -11.19 4.51 5.03
C LEU A 100 -10.12 4.96 6.02
N SER A 101 -9.85 4.15 7.01
CA SER A 101 -8.82 4.44 7.98
C SER A 101 -8.00 3.20 8.32
N ARG A 102 -6.80 3.44 8.73
CA ARG A 102 -5.91 2.42 9.27
C ARG A 102 -5.11 3.02 10.41
N LYS A 103 -4.97 2.25 11.49
CA LYS A 103 -4.17 2.63 12.63
C LYS A 103 -2.83 1.89 12.58
N CYS A 104 -1.76 2.64 12.48
CA CYS A 104 -0.41 2.10 12.49
C CYS A 104 0.09 1.96 13.93
N SER A 105 0.82 0.89 14.19
CA SER A 105 1.48 0.68 15.48
C SER A 105 2.90 1.27 15.46
N SER A 106 3.63 1.12 16.55
CA SER A 106 5.04 1.52 16.61
C SER A 106 5.97 0.58 15.83
N THR A 107 5.49 -0.59 15.42
CA THR A 107 6.24 -1.52 14.56
C THR A 107 6.03 -1.14 13.10
N PRO A 108 7.08 -1.08 12.28
CA PRO A 108 6.92 -0.83 10.86
C PRO A 108 6.03 -1.86 10.19
N GLU A 109 5.11 -1.39 9.38
CA GLU A 109 4.10 -2.23 8.74
C GLU A 109 3.99 -1.85 7.27
N PHE A 110 3.92 -2.88 6.43
CA PHE A 110 3.66 -2.68 5.02
C PHE A 110 2.22 -3.04 4.70
N SER A 111 1.60 -2.23 3.86
CA SER A 111 0.29 -2.57 3.36
C SER A 111 0.15 -2.16 1.90
N ARG A 112 -0.75 -2.84 1.23
CA ARG A 112 -1.09 -2.54 -0.15
C ARG A 112 -2.61 -2.44 -0.27
N VAL A 113 -3.04 -1.41 -0.96
CA VAL A 113 -4.46 -1.18 -1.24
C VAL A 113 -4.68 -1.32 -2.73
N VAL A 114 -5.70 -2.05 -3.10
CA VAL A 114 -6.15 -2.19 -4.49
C VAL A 114 -7.53 -1.59 -4.59
N ILE A 115 -7.71 -0.66 -5.51
CA ILE A 115 -9.01 -0.04 -5.79
C ILE A 115 -9.43 -0.47 -7.19
N GLN A 116 -10.54 -1.20 -7.27
CA GLN A 116 -11.15 -1.59 -8.54
C GLN A 116 -12.40 -0.76 -8.76
N ALA A 117 -12.30 0.24 -9.62
CA ALA A 117 -13.42 1.07 -10.00
C ALA A 117 -14.07 0.51 -11.27
N GLY A 118 -15.35 0.23 -11.20
CA GLY A 118 -16.12 -0.26 -12.33
C GLY A 118 -16.28 0.76 -13.45
N VAL A 119 -16.62 0.32 -14.62
CA VAL A 119 -16.85 1.19 -15.79
C VAL A 119 -17.90 2.24 -15.44
N ASN A 120 -17.66 3.47 -15.86
CA ASN A 120 -18.58 4.60 -15.64
C ASN A 120 -18.89 4.87 -14.17
N SER A 121 -17.96 4.56 -13.28
CA SER A 121 -18.06 4.88 -11.85
C SER A 121 -17.35 6.21 -11.54
N LYS A 122 -17.85 6.90 -10.54
CA LYS A 122 -17.28 8.16 -10.06
C LYS A 122 -17.31 8.19 -8.53
N SER A 123 -16.16 8.34 -7.92
CA SER A 123 -16.05 8.35 -6.46
C SER A 123 -14.79 9.07 -6.01
N THR A 124 -14.81 9.48 -4.75
CA THR A 124 -13.63 9.99 -4.05
C THR A 124 -13.34 9.06 -2.89
N VAL A 125 -12.09 8.64 -2.76
CA VAL A 125 -11.64 7.78 -1.68
C VAL A 125 -10.64 8.55 -0.82
N ILE A 126 -10.91 8.60 0.48
CA ILE A 126 -10.00 9.20 1.46
C ILE A 126 -9.42 8.07 2.31
N ILE A 127 -8.11 7.97 2.35
CA ILE A 127 -7.42 7.01 3.20
C ILE A 127 -6.67 7.78 4.27
N GLU A 128 -7.04 7.55 5.52
CA GLU A 128 -6.45 8.17 6.68
C GLU A 128 -5.55 7.18 7.41
N ASN A 129 -4.32 7.56 7.61
CA ASN A 129 -3.37 6.79 8.41
C ASN A 129 -3.19 7.50 9.75
N THR A 130 -3.43 6.81 10.84
CA THR A 130 -3.21 7.31 12.19
C THR A 130 -2.27 6.39 12.95
N GLY A 131 -1.54 6.93 13.90
CA GLY A 131 -0.63 6.11 14.71
C GLY A 131 0.34 6.96 15.50
N ASN A 132 1.07 6.32 16.40
CA ASN A 132 2.08 6.94 17.26
C ASN A 132 3.50 6.45 16.89
N GLY A 133 3.64 5.73 15.80
CA GLY A 133 4.92 5.17 15.36
C GLY A 133 5.78 6.19 14.62
N GLU A 134 7.10 5.99 14.66
CA GLU A 134 8.04 6.80 13.89
C GLU A 134 8.02 6.44 12.40
N LEU A 135 7.53 5.24 12.08
CA LEU A 135 7.44 4.70 10.73
C LEU A 135 6.01 4.24 10.43
N GLY A 136 5.11 5.16 10.39
CA GLY A 136 3.72 4.90 10.08
C GLY A 136 3.33 5.34 8.68
#